data_7ae5a0dd1921745905493de482214ae5
#
_entry.id   7ae5a0dd1921745905493de482214ae5
#
_cell.length_a   1.000
_cell.length_b   1.000
_cell.length_c   1.000
_cell.angle_alpha   90.00
_cell.angle_beta   90.00
_cell.angle_gamma   90.00
#
_symmetry.space_group_name_H-M   'P 1'
#
loop_
_entity.id
_entity.type
_entity.pdbx_description
1 polymer ?
#
loop_
_entity_poly.entity_id
_entity_poly.type
_entity_poly.pdbx_seq_one_letter_code
_entity_poly.pdbx_strand_id
1 'polypeptide(L)'
;MLSITDLKIAVIGLGYVGLPLAVEFGKKLPVVGFDIYQKRIDELKSGQDHTLEVSPEELKQANQLSYSANLEDLKSCNFFIVTVPTPIDKVNRPDLTPLQKASETIGKVLKAGDIVVYESTVYPGATEEICIPVLEQVSGLKFNQDFFAGYSPERINPGDKVNTLTKIKKITSGSMPEIATLVDQVYASIITAGTHKASSIKVAEAAKVIENTQRDLNIALVNELSVIFERIGIDTLDVLEAAGSKWNFLPFRPGLVGGHCIGVDPYYLTH
;
A
#
# COMPACT_ATOMS: atom_id res chain seq x y z
N MET A 1 -6.23 10.05 -23.56
CA MET A 1 -5.97 9.21 -22.38
C MET A 1 -4.47 8.98 -22.29
N LEU A 2 -3.88 9.05 -21.09
CA LEU A 2 -2.43 8.84 -20.90
C LEU A 2 -2.04 7.41 -21.29
N SER A 3 -0.88 7.24 -21.93
CA SER A 3 -0.23 5.94 -22.12
C SER A 3 0.90 5.77 -21.08
N ILE A 4 1.40 4.55 -20.89
CA ILE A 4 2.49 4.30 -19.94
C ILE A 4 3.73 5.17 -20.28
N THR A 5 3.99 5.39 -21.55
CA THR A 5 5.13 6.19 -22.02
C THR A 5 5.01 7.67 -21.72
N ASP A 6 3.80 8.17 -21.44
CA ASP A 6 3.54 9.57 -21.12
C ASP A 6 3.59 9.85 -19.62
N LEU A 7 3.76 8.79 -18.81
CA LEU A 7 3.71 8.91 -17.37
C LEU A 7 5.01 9.48 -16.78
N LYS A 8 4.83 10.43 -15.89
CA LYS A 8 5.81 10.85 -14.91
C LYS A 8 5.21 10.63 -13.52
N ILE A 9 5.78 9.68 -12.80
CA ILE A 9 5.24 9.21 -11.53
C ILE A 9 5.73 10.08 -10.39
N ALA A 10 4.85 10.40 -9.45
CA ALA A 10 5.21 10.93 -8.13
C ALA A 10 4.86 9.87 -7.07
N VAL A 11 5.81 9.45 -6.25
CA VAL A 11 5.56 8.62 -5.07
C VAL A 11 5.60 9.49 -3.83
N ILE A 12 4.48 9.60 -3.13
CA ILE A 12 4.28 10.50 -1.98
C ILE A 12 4.41 9.72 -0.68
N GLY A 13 5.48 10.00 0.06
CA GLY A 13 5.90 9.25 1.24
C GLY A 13 6.96 8.20 0.89
N LEU A 14 8.19 8.37 1.40
CA LEU A 14 9.32 7.49 1.09
C LEU A 14 9.72 6.64 2.31
N GLY A 15 8.70 6.05 2.96
CA GLY A 15 8.86 5.05 4.00
C GLY A 15 9.15 3.65 3.44
N TYR A 16 8.90 2.63 4.27
CA TYR A 16 9.15 1.22 3.94
C TYR A 16 8.29 0.68 2.77
N VAL A 17 7.20 1.37 2.42
CA VAL A 17 6.36 1.05 1.25
C VAL A 17 6.79 1.86 0.04
N GLY A 18 6.84 3.18 0.18
CA GLY A 18 7.01 4.08 -0.96
C GLY A 18 8.40 4.07 -1.56
N LEU A 19 9.46 3.88 -0.75
CA LEU A 19 10.81 3.85 -1.29
C LEU A 19 11.06 2.64 -2.20
N PRO A 20 10.78 1.38 -1.80
CA PRO A 20 10.92 0.23 -2.71
C PRO A 20 10.12 0.41 -4.01
N LEU A 21 8.90 0.93 -3.90
CA LEU A 21 8.04 1.20 -5.06
C LEU A 21 8.65 2.24 -6.00
N ALA A 22 9.11 3.38 -5.44
CA ALA A 22 9.76 4.43 -6.21
C ALA A 22 11.03 3.94 -6.93
N VAL A 23 11.80 3.08 -6.27
CA VAL A 23 13.00 2.45 -6.84
C VAL A 23 12.65 1.54 -8.00
N GLU A 24 11.67 0.65 -7.84
CA GLU A 24 11.29 -0.27 -8.91
C GLU A 24 10.73 0.47 -10.14
N PHE A 25 9.88 1.48 -9.94
CA PHE A 25 9.45 2.33 -11.05
C PHE A 25 10.60 3.14 -11.65
N GLY A 26 11.49 3.68 -10.82
CA GLY A 26 12.63 4.50 -11.25
C GLY A 26 13.69 3.76 -12.07
N LYS A 27 13.65 2.43 -12.11
CA LYS A 27 14.43 1.60 -13.04
C LYS A 27 13.89 1.67 -14.48
N LYS A 28 12.62 2.08 -14.66
CA LYS A 28 11.89 1.98 -15.95
C LYS A 28 11.27 3.28 -16.43
N LEU A 29 10.81 4.13 -15.53
CA LEU A 29 10.02 5.33 -15.81
C LEU A 29 10.57 6.53 -15.03
N PRO A 30 10.32 7.77 -15.48
CA PRO A 30 10.63 8.96 -14.71
C PRO A 30 9.82 9.02 -13.42
N VAL A 31 10.51 9.08 -12.26
CA VAL A 31 9.90 9.12 -10.93
C VAL A 31 10.43 10.28 -10.10
N VAL A 32 9.54 10.98 -9.43
CA VAL A 32 9.84 11.89 -8.33
C VAL A 32 9.40 11.23 -7.03
N GLY A 33 10.36 10.82 -6.21
CA GLY A 33 10.10 10.41 -4.82
C GLY A 33 9.97 11.66 -3.96
N PHE A 34 8.81 11.86 -3.38
CA PHE A 34 8.51 13.04 -2.57
C PHE A 34 8.30 12.66 -1.11
N ASP A 35 8.97 13.37 -0.22
CA ASP A 35 8.73 13.27 1.22
C ASP A 35 8.77 14.68 1.85
N ILE A 36 7.90 14.92 2.82
CA ILE A 36 7.83 16.22 3.54
C ILE A 36 9.06 16.45 4.43
N TYR A 37 9.78 15.38 4.79
CA TYR A 37 10.96 15.45 5.65
C TYR A 37 12.23 15.64 4.83
N GLN A 38 12.78 16.84 4.82
CA GLN A 38 14.03 17.15 4.11
C GLN A 38 15.17 16.19 4.50
N LYS A 39 15.26 15.82 5.79
CA LYS A 39 16.26 14.85 6.28
C LYS A 39 16.18 13.51 5.54
N ARG A 40 14.95 13.03 5.24
CA ARG A 40 14.75 11.79 4.46
C ARG A 40 15.27 11.94 3.03
N ILE A 41 15.00 13.07 2.43
CA ILE A 41 15.47 13.39 1.07
C ILE A 41 17.01 13.46 1.01
N ASP A 42 17.65 14.11 1.98
CA ASP A 42 19.10 14.24 2.06
C ASP A 42 19.78 12.87 2.27
N GLU A 43 19.20 12.03 3.10
CA GLU A 43 19.62 10.65 3.33
C GLU A 43 19.59 9.83 2.04
N LEU A 44 18.46 9.83 1.33
CA LEU A 44 18.29 9.10 0.08
C LEU A 44 19.21 9.63 -1.04
N LYS A 45 19.41 10.94 -1.13
CA LYS A 45 20.39 11.55 -2.04
C LYS A 45 21.83 11.13 -1.74
N SER A 46 22.13 10.81 -0.48
CA SER A 46 23.45 10.26 -0.10
C SER A 46 23.59 8.76 -0.37
N GLY A 47 22.53 8.11 -0.89
CA GLY A 47 22.53 6.69 -1.18
C GLY A 47 22.31 5.80 0.03
N GLN A 48 21.69 6.31 1.09
CA GLN A 48 21.40 5.59 2.34
C GLN A 48 19.90 5.44 2.55
N ASP A 49 19.51 4.32 3.13
CA ASP A 49 18.12 4.03 3.52
C ASP A 49 18.09 3.48 4.97
N HIS A 50 17.65 4.31 5.92
CA HIS A 50 17.51 3.89 7.32
C HIS A 50 16.40 2.87 7.56
N THR A 51 15.46 2.71 6.62
CA THR A 51 14.43 1.68 6.71
C THR A 51 14.98 0.29 6.38
N LEU A 52 16.16 0.21 5.77
CA LEU A 52 16.85 -1.02 5.35
C LEU A 52 16.04 -1.88 4.36
N GLU A 53 15.06 -1.28 3.71
CA GLU A 53 14.24 -1.96 2.69
C GLU A 53 14.94 -2.03 1.34
N VAL A 54 15.73 -1.00 1.01
CA VAL A 54 16.42 -0.87 -0.28
C VAL A 54 17.93 -0.76 -0.04
N SER A 55 18.71 -1.57 -0.74
CA SER A 55 20.16 -1.53 -0.69
C SER A 55 20.74 -0.32 -1.46
N PRO A 56 21.97 0.13 -1.15
CA PRO A 56 22.63 1.19 -1.92
C PRO A 56 22.79 0.84 -3.42
N GLU A 57 22.93 -0.43 -3.74
CA GLU A 57 23.03 -0.94 -5.10
C GLU A 57 21.71 -0.78 -5.85
N GLU A 58 20.58 -1.09 -5.20
CA GLU A 58 19.25 -0.92 -5.78
C GLU A 58 18.90 0.57 -5.97
N LEU A 59 19.26 1.44 -5.01
CA LEU A 59 19.10 2.89 -5.16
C LEU A 59 19.84 3.39 -6.41
N LYS A 60 21.05 2.92 -6.68
CA LYS A 60 21.85 3.30 -7.87
C LYS A 60 21.23 2.79 -9.18
N GLN A 61 20.52 1.66 -9.17
CA GLN A 61 19.86 1.13 -10.37
C GLN A 61 18.64 1.95 -10.80
N ALA A 62 18.03 2.69 -9.89
CA ALA A 62 16.89 3.56 -10.17
C ALA A 62 17.32 4.90 -10.79
N ASN A 63 17.93 4.84 -11.96
CA ASN A 63 18.57 5.98 -12.63
C ASN A 63 17.58 7.07 -13.11
N GLN A 64 16.27 6.79 -13.13
CA GLN A 64 15.20 7.73 -13.45
C GLN A 64 14.44 8.22 -12.20
N LEU A 65 14.93 7.89 -10.99
CA LEU A 65 14.36 8.34 -9.73
C LEU A 65 15.10 9.59 -9.23
N SER A 66 14.34 10.63 -8.93
CA SER A 66 14.81 11.83 -8.23
C SER A 66 14.10 11.97 -6.89
N TYR A 67 14.71 12.67 -5.93
CA TYR A 67 14.14 12.86 -4.60
C TYR A 67 13.92 14.34 -4.32
N SER A 68 12.75 14.71 -3.81
CA SER A 68 12.40 16.10 -3.50
C SER A 68 11.49 16.24 -2.29
N ALA A 69 11.64 17.33 -1.54
CA ALA A 69 10.69 17.84 -0.58
C ALA A 69 9.98 19.12 -1.08
N ASN A 70 10.27 19.55 -2.31
CA ASN A 70 9.68 20.74 -2.89
C ASN A 70 8.46 20.40 -3.74
N LEU A 71 7.31 21.02 -3.40
CA LEU A 71 6.04 20.84 -4.10
C LEU A 71 6.13 21.17 -5.60
N GLU A 72 6.95 22.14 -5.99
CA GLU A 72 7.11 22.57 -7.39
C GLU A 72 7.57 21.41 -8.31
N ASP A 73 8.36 20.49 -7.78
CA ASP A 73 8.88 19.35 -8.56
C ASP A 73 7.77 18.36 -8.93
N LEU A 74 6.67 18.36 -8.18
CA LEU A 74 5.49 17.54 -8.46
C LEU A 74 4.64 18.05 -9.63
N LYS A 75 4.75 19.34 -9.99
CA LYS A 75 3.94 19.93 -11.08
C LYS A 75 4.16 19.27 -12.43
N SER A 76 5.31 18.63 -12.63
CA SER A 76 5.63 17.91 -13.87
C SER A 76 5.08 16.49 -13.90
N CYS A 77 4.58 15.96 -12.77
CA CYS A 77 4.03 14.61 -12.67
C CYS A 77 2.56 14.58 -13.09
N ASN A 78 2.09 13.41 -13.50
CA ASN A 78 0.72 13.15 -13.93
C ASN A 78 0.13 11.83 -13.39
N PHE A 79 0.94 11.07 -12.64
CA PHE A 79 0.54 9.84 -11.98
C PHE A 79 1.10 9.84 -10.55
N PHE A 80 0.23 10.02 -9.57
CA PHE A 80 0.59 10.16 -8.17
C PHE A 80 0.28 8.87 -7.41
N ILE A 81 1.23 8.36 -6.63
CA ILE A 81 1.05 7.18 -5.78
C ILE A 81 1.25 7.60 -4.34
N VAL A 82 0.23 7.40 -3.50
CA VAL A 82 0.23 7.81 -2.09
C VAL A 82 0.53 6.60 -1.21
N THR A 83 1.64 6.67 -0.48
CA THR A 83 2.15 5.59 0.38
C THR A 83 2.43 6.07 1.81
N VAL A 84 1.65 7.06 2.26
CA VAL A 84 1.78 7.60 3.61
C VAL A 84 1.22 6.65 4.67
N PRO A 85 1.69 6.69 5.94
CA PRO A 85 1.18 5.83 6.99
C PRO A 85 -0.28 6.15 7.34
N THR A 86 -1.00 5.12 7.78
CA THR A 86 -2.36 5.18 8.28
C THR A 86 -2.42 4.54 9.67
N PRO A 87 -2.02 5.27 10.74
CA PRO A 87 -2.04 4.77 12.09
C PRO A 87 -3.47 4.72 12.66
N ILE A 88 -3.58 4.17 13.87
CA ILE A 88 -4.79 4.30 14.70
C ILE A 88 -4.51 5.26 15.87
N ASP A 89 -5.56 5.90 16.35
CA ASP A 89 -5.51 6.75 17.53
C ASP A 89 -5.51 5.93 18.84
N LYS A 90 -5.49 6.61 19.99
CA LYS A 90 -5.48 5.98 21.32
C LYS A 90 -6.75 5.19 21.66
N VAL A 91 -7.82 5.34 20.88
CA VAL A 91 -9.09 4.63 21.03
C VAL A 91 -9.34 3.67 19.86
N ASN A 92 -8.27 3.29 19.17
CA ASN A 92 -8.24 2.35 18.05
C ASN A 92 -9.08 2.77 16.84
N ARG A 93 -9.20 4.08 16.58
CA ARG A 93 -9.86 4.59 15.38
C ARG A 93 -8.82 4.91 14.32
N PRO A 94 -9.14 4.66 13.03
CA PRO A 94 -8.27 5.07 11.93
C PRO A 94 -7.93 6.56 11.95
N ASP A 95 -6.65 6.91 11.93
CA ASP A 95 -6.19 8.28 11.74
C ASP A 95 -5.82 8.50 10.27
N LEU A 96 -6.73 9.10 9.53
CA LEU A 96 -6.55 9.42 8.11
C LEU A 96 -5.91 10.79 7.86
N THR A 97 -5.48 11.50 8.91
CA THR A 97 -4.82 12.81 8.79
C THR A 97 -3.65 12.81 7.81
N PRO A 98 -2.74 11.80 7.80
CA PRO A 98 -1.67 11.77 6.81
C PRO A 98 -2.16 11.66 5.36
N LEU A 99 -3.24 10.88 5.13
CA LEU A 99 -3.85 10.75 3.80
C LEU A 99 -4.50 12.06 3.33
N GLN A 100 -5.24 12.72 4.21
CA GLN A 100 -5.84 14.03 3.91
C GLN A 100 -4.77 15.06 3.55
N LYS A 101 -3.68 15.15 4.34
CA LYS A 101 -2.55 16.05 4.06
C LYS A 101 -1.83 15.72 2.75
N ALA A 102 -1.67 14.44 2.43
CA ALA A 102 -1.10 14.01 1.15
C ALA A 102 -2.02 14.43 -0.01
N SER A 103 -3.34 14.23 0.14
CA SER A 103 -4.34 14.66 -0.84
C SER A 103 -4.38 16.19 -1.01
N GLU A 104 -4.27 16.96 0.09
CA GLU A 104 -4.12 18.43 0.03
C GLU A 104 -2.85 18.84 -0.73
N THR A 105 -1.75 18.15 -0.50
CA THR A 105 -0.46 18.39 -1.15
C THR A 105 -0.57 18.15 -2.66
N ILE A 106 -1.15 17.02 -3.06
CA ILE A 106 -1.39 16.68 -4.46
C ILE A 106 -2.38 17.64 -5.09
N GLY A 107 -3.49 17.97 -4.42
CA GLY A 107 -4.51 18.88 -4.93
C GLY A 107 -3.97 20.24 -5.38
N LYS A 108 -2.90 20.74 -4.75
CA LYS A 108 -2.25 22.02 -5.11
C LYS A 108 -1.53 21.96 -6.47
N VAL A 109 -1.22 20.79 -6.98
CA VAL A 109 -0.46 20.58 -8.23
C VAL A 109 -1.22 19.74 -9.26
N LEU A 110 -2.38 19.21 -8.89
CA LEU A 110 -3.22 18.34 -9.72
C LEU A 110 -3.73 19.08 -10.96
N LYS A 111 -3.68 18.41 -12.10
CA LYS A 111 -4.11 18.93 -13.39
C LYS A 111 -5.15 18.02 -14.05
N ALA A 112 -5.84 18.54 -15.03
CA ALA A 112 -6.75 17.73 -15.84
C ALA A 112 -6.01 16.59 -16.54
N GLY A 113 -6.57 15.39 -16.43
CA GLY A 113 -6.01 14.14 -16.94
C GLY A 113 -5.14 13.37 -15.94
N ASP A 114 -4.78 13.96 -14.80
CA ASP A 114 -3.92 13.30 -13.79
C ASP A 114 -4.66 12.15 -13.08
N ILE A 115 -3.88 11.20 -12.56
CA ILE A 115 -4.37 10.03 -11.83
C ILE A 115 -3.71 9.98 -10.46
N VAL A 116 -4.52 9.73 -9.41
CA VAL A 116 -4.04 9.56 -8.03
C VAL A 116 -4.36 8.16 -7.54
N VAL A 117 -3.35 7.36 -7.23
CA VAL A 117 -3.49 6.00 -6.72
C VAL A 117 -3.10 5.97 -5.25
N TYR A 118 -3.95 5.41 -4.41
CA TYR A 118 -3.67 5.23 -2.98
C TYR A 118 -3.22 3.79 -2.71
N GLU A 119 -2.16 3.63 -1.90
CA GLU A 119 -1.66 2.33 -1.46
C GLU A 119 -1.79 2.11 0.05
N SER A 120 -1.97 3.19 0.81
CA SER A 120 -2.13 3.13 2.27
C SER A 120 -3.34 2.29 2.65
N THR A 121 -3.22 1.49 3.72
CA THR A 121 -4.34 0.69 4.23
C THR A 121 -5.46 1.58 4.73
N VAL A 122 -6.69 1.32 4.27
CA VAL A 122 -7.89 2.07 4.64
C VAL A 122 -9.11 1.16 4.71
N TYR A 123 -10.20 1.62 5.33
CA TYR A 123 -11.48 0.93 5.27
C TYR A 123 -12.14 1.07 3.88
N PRO A 124 -13.02 0.13 3.49
CA PRO A 124 -13.67 0.17 2.19
C PRO A 124 -14.50 1.44 1.98
N GLY A 125 -14.13 2.23 1.00
CA GLY A 125 -14.77 3.51 0.65
C GLY A 125 -13.95 4.73 1.05
N ALA A 126 -12.93 4.61 1.89
CA ALA A 126 -12.18 5.75 2.40
C ALA A 126 -11.51 6.58 1.28
N THR A 127 -11.00 5.95 0.24
CA THR A 127 -10.44 6.69 -0.90
C THR A 127 -11.47 7.65 -1.50
N GLU A 128 -12.66 7.15 -1.81
CA GLU A 128 -13.71 7.92 -2.48
C GLU A 128 -14.43 8.90 -1.53
N GLU A 129 -14.56 8.54 -0.25
CA GLU A 129 -15.34 9.32 0.73
C GLU A 129 -14.50 10.39 1.44
N ILE A 130 -13.18 10.17 1.59
CA ILE A 130 -12.30 11.07 2.34
C ILE A 130 -11.28 11.75 1.43
N CYS A 131 -10.54 10.97 0.61
CA CYS A 131 -9.42 11.52 -0.15
C CYS A 131 -9.88 12.32 -1.37
N ILE A 132 -10.87 11.82 -2.11
CA ILE A 132 -11.39 12.47 -3.31
C ILE A 132 -11.99 13.85 -3.01
N PRO A 133 -12.85 14.06 -1.99
CA PRO A 133 -13.37 15.38 -1.64
C PRO A 133 -12.28 16.41 -1.33
N VAL A 134 -11.17 15.98 -0.72
CA VAL A 134 -10.02 16.86 -0.45
C VAL A 134 -9.34 17.28 -1.75
N LEU A 135 -9.12 16.32 -2.67
CA LEU A 135 -8.55 16.61 -4.00
C LEU A 135 -9.42 17.60 -4.78
N GLU A 136 -10.76 17.39 -4.81
CA GLU A 136 -11.70 18.29 -5.49
C GLU A 136 -11.69 19.69 -4.86
N GLN A 137 -11.74 19.76 -3.53
CA GLN A 137 -11.77 21.03 -2.81
C GLN A 137 -10.52 21.88 -3.05
N VAL A 138 -9.32 21.22 -3.06
CA VAL A 138 -8.06 21.95 -3.17
C VAL A 138 -7.72 22.28 -4.62
N SER A 139 -7.99 21.37 -5.56
CA SER A 139 -7.66 21.57 -6.97
C SER A 139 -8.72 22.36 -7.74
N GLY A 140 -9.98 22.34 -7.30
CA GLY A 140 -11.13 22.84 -8.05
C GLY A 140 -11.57 21.95 -9.21
N LEU A 141 -10.93 20.79 -9.39
CA LEU A 141 -11.20 19.82 -10.46
C LEU A 141 -12.31 18.85 -10.03
N LYS A 142 -12.93 18.19 -11.02
CA LYS A 142 -14.03 17.24 -10.82
C LYS A 142 -13.54 15.81 -10.98
N PHE A 143 -13.82 14.98 -9.98
CA PHE A 143 -13.54 13.54 -10.02
C PHE A 143 -14.28 12.83 -11.15
N ASN A 144 -13.61 11.90 -11.82
CA ASN A 144 -14.08 11.16 -13.00
C ASN A 144 -14.49 12.02 -14.21
N GLN A 145 -14.09 13.30 -14.21
CA GLN A 145 -14.21 14.22 -15.34
C GLN A 145 -12.85 14.84 -15.69
N ASP A 146 -12.28 15.53 -14.72
CA ASP A 146 -11.00 16.23 -14.89
C ASP A 146 -9.82 15.40 -14.38
N PHE A 147 -9.97 14.68 -13.28
CA PHE A 147 -8.96 13.76 -12.75
C PHE A 147 -9.58 12.43 -12.33
N PHE A 148 -8.70 11.44 -12.11
CA PHE A 148 -9.13 10.07 -11.84
C PHE A 148 -8.38 9.50 -10.64
N ALA A 149 -8.92 8.39 -10.08
CA ALA A 149 -8.28 7.73 -8.96
C ALA A 149 -8.18 6.21 -9.14
N GLY A 150 -7.30 5.62 -8.36
CA GLY A 150 -7.15 4.17 -8.20
C GLY A 150 -6.77 3.82 -6.78
N TYR A 151 -6.80 2.53 -6.50
CA TYR A 151 -6.31 1.97 -5.25
C TYR A 151 -5.55 0.68 -5.53
N SER A 152 -4.38 0.52 -4.90
CA SER A 152 -3.53 -0.66 -5.07
C SER A 152 -2.82 -0.96 -3.74
N PRO A 153 -3.40 -1.81 -2.89
CA PRO A 153 -2.87 -2.04 -1.54
C PRO A 153 -1.46 -2.62 -1.55
N GLU A 154 -0.63 -2.18 -0.60
CA GLU A 154 0.65 -2.84 -0.36
C GLU A 154 0.47 -4.14 0.42
N ARG A 155 1.25 -5.16 0.04
CA ARG A 155 1.16 -6.51 0.58
C ARG A 155 2.50 -7.06 1.07
N ILE A 156 3.56 -6.24 1.07
CA ILE A 156 4.86 -6.64 1.61
C ILE A 156 4.82 -6.74 3.14
N ASN A 157 5.67 -7.62 3.68
CA ASN A 157 5.99 -7.61 5.09
C ASN A 157 7.35 -6.91 5.28
N PRO A 158 7.44 -5.85 6.08
CA PRO A 158 8.71 -5.17 6.32
C PRO A 158 9.82 -6.14 6.71
N GLY A 159 10.98 -6.03 6.05
CA GLY A 159 12.12 -6.90 6.28
C GLY A 159 12.07 -8.28 5.60
N ASP A 160 11.01 -8.64 4.89
CA ASP A 160 10.95 -9.89 4.12
C ASP A 160 11.76 -9.76 2.82
N LYS A 161 12.88 -10.45 2.75
CA LYS A 161 13.77 -10.45 1.56
C LYS A 161 13.42 -11.53 0.54
N VAL A 162 12.45 -12.39 0.82
CA VAL A 162 11.99 -13.46 -0.08
C VAL A 162 10.76 -12.99 -0.86
N ASN A 163 9.73 -12.52 -0.15
CA ASN A 163 8.49 -12.00 -0.73
C ASN A 163 8.61 -10.48 -0.91
N THR A 164 9.43 -10.08 -1.86
CA THR A 164 9.66 -8.68 -2.19
C THR A 164 8.51 -8.09 -3.02
N LEU A 165 8.46 -6.77 -3.15
CA LEU A 165 7.43 -6.04 -3.89
C LEU A 165 7.11 -6.66 -5.25
N THR A 166 8.11 -6.98 -6.05
CA THR A 166 7.95 -7.50 -7.42
C THR A 166 7.46 -8.95 -7.47
N LYS A 167 7.63 -9.71 -6.38
CA LYS A 167 7.31 -11.15 -6.28
C LYS A 167 5.95 -11.45 -5.66
N ILE A 168 5.24 -10.46 -5.17
CA ILE A 168 3.89 -10.60 -4.62
C ILE A 168 2.89 -10.12 -5.66
N LYS A 169 1.86 -10.94 -5.95
CA LYS A 169 0.77 -10.52 -6.85
C LYS A 169 0.11 -9.25 -6.33
N LYS A 170 0.10 -8.18 -7.11
CA LYS A 170 -0.44 -6.86 -6.73
C LYS A 170 -1.91 -6.76 -7.09
N ILE A 171 -2.73 -6.26 -6.16
CA ILE A 171 -4.12 -5.89 -6.46
C ILE A 171 -4.11 -4.48 -7.05
N THR A 172 -4.90 -4.26 -8.09
CA THR A 172 -5.04 -2.97 -8.75
C THR A 172 -6.51 -2.62 -8.96
N SER A 173 -6.85 -1.36 -8.97
CA SER A 173 -8.20 -0.89 -9.26
C SER A 173 -8.18 0.55 -9.78
N GLY A 174 -9.29 1.00 -10.33
CA GLY A 174 -9.44 2.37 -10.80
C GLY A 174 -10.90 2.81 -10.78
N SER A 175 -11.11 4.10 -10.79
CA SER A 175 -12.42 4.74 -10.68
C SER A 175 -13.29 4.59 -11.96
N MET A 176 -12.66 4.24 -13.09
CA MET A 176 -13.30 3.93 -14.37
C MET A 176 -12.59 2.74 -15.01
N PRO A 177 -13.24 1.98 -15.93
CA PRO A 177 -12.63 0.79 -16.53
C PRO A 177 -11.30 1.06 -17.25
N GLU A 178 -11.20 2.21 -17.93
CA GLU A 178 -10.01 2.62 -18.66
C GLU A 178 -8.87 2.98 -17.69
N ILE A 179 -9.20 3.65 -16.59
CA ILE A 179 -8.26 4.01 -15.52
C ILE A 179 -7.77 2.75 -14.80
N ALA A 180 -8.69 1.83 -14.46
CA ALA A 180 -8.32 0.55 -13.87
C ALA A 180 -7.36 -0.23 -14.77
N THR A 181 -7.55 -0.19 -16.09
CA THR A 181 -6.68 -0.84 -17.06
C THR A 181 -5.30 -0.18 -17.11
N LEU A 182 -5.24 1.15 -17.12
CA LEU A 182 -3.96 1.87 -17.10
C LEU A 182 -3.20 1.65 -15.78
N VAL A 183 -3.88 1.75 -14.63
CA VAL A 183 -3.30 1.45 -13.33
C VAL A 183 -2.74 0.02 -13.30
N ASP A 184 -3.52 -0.96 -13.77
CA ASP A 184 -3.08 -2.35 -13.86
C ASP A 184 -1.80 -2.51 -14.71
N GLN A 185 -1.75 -1.89 -15.89
CA GLN A 185 -0.59 -1.92 -16.78
C GLN A 185 0.65 -1.27 -16.14
N VAL A 186 0.46 -0.15 -15.42
CA VAL A 186 1.56 0.53 -14.72
C VAL A 186 2.19 -0.40 -13.69
N TYR A 187 1.39 -1.01 -12.82
CA TYR A 187 1.90 -1.95 -11.82
C TYR A 187 2.45 -3.23 -12.45
N ALA A 188 1.79 -3.78 -13.47
CA ALA A 188 2.29 -4.97 -14.19
C ALA A 188 3.67 -4.73 -14.81
N SER A 189 4.04 -3.48 -15.08
CA SER A 189 5.38 -3.15 -15.61
C SER A 189 6.51 -3.49 -14.64
N ILE A 190 6.25 -3.51 -13.32
CA ILE A 190 7.25 -3.79 -12.28
C ILE A 190 6.97 -5.08 -11.50
N ILE A 191 5.74 -5.57 -11.45
CA ILE A 191 5.34 -6.73 -10.64
C ILE A 191 5.47 -8.01 -11.48
N THR A 192 6.52 -8.78 -11.26
CA THR A 192 6.79 -10.04 -12.00
C THR A 192 5.82 -11.18 -11.62
N ALA A 193 5.24 -11.13 -10.41
CA ALA A 193 4.22 -12.09 -9.96
C ALA A 193 2.83 -11.86 -10.60
N GLY A 194 2.71 -10.80 -11.42
CA GLY A 194 1.47 -10.40 -12.06
C GLY A 194 0.55 -9.58 -11.15
N THR A 195 -0.55 -9.12 -11.72
CA THR A 195 -1.55 -8.29 -11.06
C THR A 195 -2.89 -8.99 -10.96
N HIS A 196 -3.76 -8.47 -10.12
CA HIS A 196 -5.19 -8.82 -10.05
C HIS A 196 -6.01 -7.54 -10.08
N LYS A 197 -6.66 -7.29 -11.19
CA LYS A 197 -7.51 -6.13 -11.36
C LYS A 197 -8.85 -6.35 -10.65
N ALA A 198 -9.06 -5.67 -9.52
CA ALA A 198 -10.30 -5.69 -8.76
C ALA A 198 -11.41 -4.93 -9.51
N SER A 199 -12.66 -5.28 -9.24
CA SER A 199 -13.83 -4.69 -9.91
C SER A 199 -14.10 -3.24 -9.51
N SER A 200 -13.59 -2.78 -8.36
CA SER A 200 -13.71 -1.39 -7.91
C SER A 200 -12.64 -1.06 -6.86
N ILE A 201 -12.49 0.24 -6.57
CA ILE A 201 -11.65 0.74 -5.48
C ILE A 201 -12.07 0.11 -4.14
N LYS A 202 -13.36 0.15 -3.80
CA LYS A 202 -13.90 -0.44 -2.56
C LYS A 202 -13.59 -1.94 -2.41
N VAL A 203 -13.63 -2.70 -3.49
CA VAL A 203 -13.27 -4.13 -3.48
C VAL A 203 -11.78 -4.32 -3.19
N ALA A 204 -10.91 -3.50 -3.78
CA ALA A 204 -9.47 -3.58 -3.53
C ALA A 204 -9.10 -3.18 -2.09
N GLU A 205 -9.76 -2.16 -1.53
CA GLU A 205 -9.64 -1.76 -0.13
C GLU A 205 -10.09 -2.88 0.82
N ALA A 206 -11.28 -3.46 0.58
CA ALA A 206 -11.81 -4.57 1.36
C ALA A 206 -10.87 -5.78 1.35
N ALA A 207 -10.33 -6.14 0.17
CA ALA A 207 -9.40 -7.27 0.04
C ALA A 207 -8.18 -7.12 0.95
N LYS A 208 -7.60 -5.91 1.05
CA LYS A 208 -6.47 -5.64 1.93
C LYS A 208 -6.80 -5.87 3.40
N VAL A 209 -7.90 -5.34 3.86
CA VAL A 209 -8.29 -5.40 5.28
C VAL A 209 -8.57 -6.84 5.70
N ILE A 210 -9.30 -7.61 4.88
CA ILE A 210 -9.67 -9.00 5.23
C ILE A 210 -8.48 -9.96 5.23
N GLU A 211 -7.40 -9.70 4.46
CA GLU A 211 -6.20 -10.55 4.47
C GLU A 211 -5.57 -10.64 5.86
N ASN A 212 -5.43 -9.53 6.55
CA ASN A 212 -4.86 -9.47 7.89
C ASN A 212 -5.87 -9.87 8.97
N THR A 213 -7.12 -9.41 8.86
CA THR A 213 -8.18 -9.78 9.80
C THR A 213 -8.42 -11.30 9.82
N GLN A 214 -8.46 -11.96 8.66
CA GLN A 214 -8.61 -13.41 8.55
C GLN A 214 -7.46 -14.14 9.26
N ARG A 215 -6.22 -13.66 9.13
CA ARG A 215 -5.05 -14.25 9.79
C ARG A 215 -5.11 -14.05 11.30
N ASP A 216 -5.47 -12.87 11.77
CA ASP A 216 -5.63 -12.53 13.18
C ASP A 216 -6.67 -13.45 13.86
N LEU A 217 -7.85 -13.58 13.26
CA LEU A 217 -8.93 -14.44 13.76
C LEU A 217 -8.52 -15.91 13.81
N ASN A 218 -7.80 -16.42 12.81
CA ASN A 218 -7.34 -17.81 12.83
C ASN A 218 -6.28 -18.07 13.90
N ILE A 219 -5.37 -17.11 14.14
CA ILE A 219 -4.39 -17.23 15.24
C ILE A 219 -5.10 -17.16 16.59
N ALA A 220 -6.05 -16.24 16.76
CA ALA A 220 -6.86 -16.15 17.97
C ALA A 220 -7.62 -17.47 18.25
N LEU A 221 -8.26 -18.05 17.24
CA LEU A 221 -8.92 -19.34 17.34
C LEU A 221 -7.96 -20.44 17.83
N VAL A 222 -6.78 -20.55 17.25
CA VAL A 222 -5.83 -21.61 17.62
C VAL A 222 -5.26 -21.35 19.03
N ASN A 223 -5.11 -20.10 19.46
CA ASN A 223 -4.76 -19.77 20.84
C ASN A 223 -5.83 -20.24 21.83
N GLU A 224 -7.12 -19.98 21.56
CA GLU A 224 -8.21 -20.48 22.41
C GLU A 224 -8.25 -22.02 22.44
N LEU A 225 -8.04 -22.67 21.29
CA LEU A 225 -7.94 -24.13 21.24
C LEU A 225 -6.81 -24.66 22.11
N SER A 226 -5.65 -23.99 22.17
CA SER A 226 -4.53 -24.41 23.02
C SER A 226 -4.90 -24.38 24.51
N VAL A 227 -5.65 -23.36 24.96
CA VAL A 227 -6.16 -23.29 26.34
C VAL A 227 -7.15 -24.40 26.64
N ILE A 228 -8.01 -24.74 25.69
CA ILE A 228 -8.98 -25.85 25.84
C ILE A 228 -8.24 -27.19 25.94
N PHE A 229 -7.28 -27.44 25.05
CA PHE A 229 -6.53 -28.70 25.00
C PHE A 229 -5.67 -28.92 26.26
N GLU A 230 -5.04 -27.86 26.77
CA GLU A 230 -4.32 -27.91 28.05
C GLU A 230 -5.24 -28.36 29.18
N ARG A 231 -6.46 -27.80 29.28
CA ARG A 231 -7.43 -28.14 30.31
C ARG A 231 -7.93 -29.59 30.26
N ILE A 232 -7.99 -30.20 29.09
CA ILE A 232 -8.41 -31.59 28.91
C ILE A 232 -7.24 -32.59 28.81
N GLY A 233 -6.00 -32.07 28.93
CA GLY A 233 -4.79 -32.89 29.05
C GLY A 233 -4.33 -33.51 27.75
N ILE A 234 -4.51 -32.82 26.60
CA ILE A 234 -4.00 -33.26 25.30
C ILE A 234 -3.03 -32.22 24.73
N ASP A 235 -2.04 -32.70 23.97
CA ASP A 235 -1.05 -31.79 23.33
C ASP A 235 -1.67 -31.08 22.13
N THR A 236 -1.51 -29.76 22.10
CA THR A 236 -2.07 -28.90 21.05
C THR A 236 -1.41 -29.17 19.70
N LEU A 237 -0.09 -29.40 19.66
CA LEU A 237 0.61 -29.63 18.41
C LEU A 237 0.23 -30.96 17.78
N ASP A 238 0.09 -32.02 18.61
CA ASP A 238 -0.38 -33.33 18.16
C ASP A 238 -1.78 -33.24 17.52
N VAL A 239 -2.69 -32.46 18.14
CA VAL A 239 -4.02 -32.23 17.56
C VAL A 239 -3.94 -31.49 16.24
N LEU A 240 -3.12 -30.41 16.17
CA LEU A 240 -2.98 -29.63 14.96
C LEU A 240 -2.28 -30.41 13.83
N GLU A 241 -1.35 -31.32 14.14
CA GLU A 241 -0.74 -32.21 13.17
C GLU A 241 -1.76 -33.23 12.64
N ALA A 242 -2.51 -33.84 13.52
CA ALA A 242 -3.59 -34.78 13.14
C ALA A 242 -4.65 -34.09 12.27
N ALA A 243 -5.12 -32.90 12.65
CA ALA A 243 -6.05 -32.10 11.86
C ALA A 243 -5.44 -31.66 10.51
N GLY A 244 -4.16 -31.28 10.52
CA GLY A 244 -3.39 -30.88 9.35
C GLY A 244 -3.15 -31.96 8.31
N SER A 245 -3.40 -33.23 8.65
CA SER A 245 -3.41 -34.33 7.69
C SER A 245 -4.53 -34.21 6.64
N LYS A 246 -5.56 -33.39 6.93
CA LYS A 246 -6.63 -33.10 5.98
C LYS A 246 -6.23 -31.94 5.06
N TRP A 247 -6.33 -32.15 3.76
CA TRP A 247 -5.87 -31.25 2.70
C TRP A 247 -6.39 -29.79 2.78
N ASN A 248 -7.54 -29.55 3.39
CA ASN A 248 -8.14 -28.23 3.50
C ASN A 248 -8.04 -27.60 4.90
N PHE A 249 -7.25 -28.20 5.81
CA PHE A 249 -6.98 -27.62 7.11
C PHE A 249 -5.92 -26.52 7.00
N LEU A 250 -6.19 -25.33 7.53
CA LEU A 250 -5.26 -24.22 7.46
C LEU A 250 -4.20 -24.34 8.58
N PRO A 251 -2.89 -24.27 8.25
CA PRO A 251 -1.80 -24.62 9.16
C PRO A 251 -1.44 -23.48 10.13
N PHE A 252 -2.42 -22.88 10.78
CA PHE A 252 -2.17 -21.92 11.85
C PHE A 252 -1.64 -22.59 13.12
N ARG A 253 -0.83 -21.87 13.87
CA ARG A 253 -0.24 -22.32 15.13
C ARG A 253 -0.52 -21.30 16.23
N PRO A 254 -0.55 -21.72 17.54
CA PRO A 254 -0.63 -20.77 18.64
C PRO A 254 0.56 -19.79 18.61
N GLY A 255 0.29 -18.54 18.93
CA GLY A 255 1.32 -17.52 18.96
C GLY A 255 0.74 -16.13 19.17
N LEU A 256 1.65 -15.17 19.27
CA LEU A 256 1.27 -13.76 19.36
C LEU A 256 1.08 -13.20 17.94
N VAL A 257 0.04 -12.43 17.77
CA VAL A 257 -0.13 -11.57 16.61
C VAL A 257 0.81 -10.39 16.79
N GLY A 258 1.76 -10.26 15.88
CA GLY A 258 2.75 -9.19 15.93
C GLY A 258 2.93 -8.51 14.58
N GLY A 259 3.65 -7.40 14.58
CA GLY A 259 3.94 -6.62 13.39
C GLY A 259 3.05 -5.37 13.28
N HIS A 260 3.43 -4.52 12.32
CA HIS A 260 2.87 -3.18 12.18
C HIS A 260 1.41 -3.17 11.70
N CYS A 261 1.01 -4.13 10.87
CA CYS A 261 -0.28 -4.09 10.16
C CYS A 261 -1.35 -4.97 10.80
N ILE A 262 -1.01 -6.21 11.21
CA ILE A 262 -2.01 -7.21 11.62
C ILE A 262 -2.73 -6.80 12.92
N GLY A 263 -2.08 -6.05 13.81
CA GLY A 263 -2.69 -5.50 15.02
C GLY A 263 -3.47 -4.19 14.80
N VAL A 264 -3.50 -3.67 13.58
CA VAL A 264 -4.11 -2.37 13.23
C VAL A 264 -5.24 -2.55 12.21
N ASP A 265 -5.04 -3.36 11.18
CA ASP A 265 -5.98 -3.53 10.07
C ASP A 265 -7.39 -4.01 10.50
N PRO A 266 -7.58 -4.87 11.52
CA PRO A 266 -8.93 -5.23 11.99
C PRO A 266 -9.78 -4.04 12.44
N TYR A 267 -9.16 -3.00 12.99
CA TYR A 267 -9.87 -1.79 13.40
C TYR A 267 -10.39 -0.98 12.21
N TYR A 268 -9.76 -1.09 11.05
CA TYR A 268 -10.26 -0.51 9.80
C TYR A 268 -11.52 -1.22 9.29
N LEU A 269 -11.67 -2.52 9.55
CA LEU A 269 -12.88 -3.26 9.15
C LEU A 269 -14.08 -2.96 10.06
N THR A 270 -13.83 -2.64 11.32
CA THR A 270 -14.89 -2.40 12.32
C THR A 270 -15.28 -0.93 12.46
N HIS A 271 -14.64 -0.04 11.73
CA HIS A 271 -14.94 1.39 11.68
C HIS A 271 -16.11 1.67 10.74
#